data_f8684dc57d5b41201410386288a10d51
#
_entry.id   f8684dc57d5b41201410386288a10d51
#
_cell.length_a   1.000
_cell.length_b   1.000
_cell.length_c   1.000
_cell.angle_alpha   90.00
_cell.angle_beta   90.00
_cell.angle_gamma   90.00
#
_symmetry.space_group_name_H-M   'P 1'
#
loop_
_entity.id
_entity.type
_entity.pdbx_description
1 polymer ?
#
loop_
_entity_poly.entity_id
_entity_poly.type
_entity_poly.pdbx_seq_one_letter_code
_entity_poly.pdbx_strand_id
1 'polypeptide(L)'
;MKFVFALLLLATTAHAATVPTGFTDTVVASGLNNPTAMALAPDGRIFVCQQGGALRVIKNGVLLATPFLTVTVDSSGERGLLGVALDPNFVSNQLIYVYYTATTPAIHNRISRFTASGDVALAGSETIIMELPNLSTATNHNGGAMHFGPDGNLYVAVGENANAANAQSLSTRLGKMLRMTSTGGVPPDNPFINQTTGANQTIWALGLRNPFTFSFQNGTGRMFINDVGQNTWEEINDGIAGSNYGWAICEGFCNPPNPSFRDPIFAYMNDAQTCAITGGAFYNPQAPQFPANFVGNYFFADFCGGWIRRLDPAAGNAVSDFATGISLPVDLQVSADGFLYYLARGAGSVNRIGFAAAGDNVAPTVAITNPANNAIVARKSNVTITATASDNVGVTRVDFFVNGTLQCSDTTAPYSCGWRVPNPMNRTYQIQARAFDAAGNNATATIQVRAN
;
A
#
# COMPACT_ATOMS: atom_id res chain seq x y z
N MET A 1 25.68 -48.71 -7.49
CA MET A 1 24.44 -48.08 -7.97
C MET A 1 24.22 -46.78 -7.17
N LYS A 2 24.53 -45.61 -7.75
CA LYS A 2 24.31 -44.29 -7.09
C LYS A 2 22.92 -43.83 -7.49
N PHE A 3 22.00 -43.75 -6.54
CA PHE A 3 20.68 -43.12 -6.76
C PHE A 3 20.85 -41.59 -6.70
N VAL A 4 20.62 -40.92 -7.82
CA VAL A 4 20.50 -39.49 -7.90
C VAL A 4 19.03 -39.13 -7.57
N PHE A 5 18.76 -38.57 -6.40
CA PHE A 5 17.47 -37.99 -6.08
C PHE A 5 17.37 -36.63 -6.81
N ALA A 6 16.56 -36.58 -7.86
CA ALA A 6 16.14 -35.34 -8.47
C ALA A 6 15.13 -34.68 -7.54
N LEU A 7 15.54 -33.58 -6.91
CA LEU A 7 14.64 -32.72 -6.15
C LEU A 7 13.74 -31.97 -7.15
N LEU A 8 12.48 -32.42 -7.29
CA LEU A 8 11.46 -31.70 -8.06
C LEU A 8 11.08 -30.46 -7.25
N LEU A 9 11.62 -29.29 -7.60
CA LEU A 9 11.07 -28.01 -7.15
C LEU A 9 9.70 -27.86 -7.82
N LEU A 10 8.63 -28.13 -7.06
CA LEU A 10 7.30 -27.67 -7.42
C LEU A 10 7.29 -26.15 -7.31
N ALA A 11 7.45 -25.47 -8.44
CA ALA A 11 7.14 -24.07 -8.55
C ALA A 11 5.63 -23.93 -8.34
N THR A 12 5.21 -23.47 -7.17
CA THR A 12 3.82 -23.03 -6.95
C THR A 12 3.59 -21.83 -7.86
N THR A 13 2.87 -22.05 -8.96
CA THR A 13 2.38 -20.95 -9.80
C THR A 13 1.48 -20.08 -8.93
N ALA A 14 1.89 -18.82 -8.68
CA ALA A 14 1.02 -17.84 -8.07
C ALA A 14 -0.23 -17.74 -8.96
N HIS A 15 -1.38 -18.20 -8.44
CA HIS A 15 -2.63 -18.10 -9.17
C HIS A 15 -3.07 -16.62 -9.11
N ALA A 16 -3.36 -16.05 -10.27
CA ALA A 16 -4.00 -14.75 -10.36
C ALA A 16 -5.41 -14.84 -9.75
N ALA A 17 -5.84 -13.80 -9.04
CA ALA A 17 -7.19 -13.72 -8.52
C ALA A 17 -8.23 -13.73 -9.66
N THR A 18 -9.39 -14.31 -9.40
CA THR A 18 -10.54 -14.13 -10.28
C THR A 18 -11.14 -12.75 -10.04
N VAL A 19 -11.18 -11.91 -11.06
CA VAL A 19 -11.66 -10.52 -11.02
C VAL A 19 -12.83 -10.32 -12.01
N PRO A 20 -13.66 -9.27 -11.87
CA PRO A 20 -14.75 -8.99 -12.79
C PRO A 20 -14.27 -8.75 -14.23
N THR A 21 -15.18 -8.90 -15.20
CA THR A 21 -14.89 -8.58 -16.61
C THR A 21 -14.38 -7.16 -16.77
N GLY A 22 -13.32 -6.99 -17.54
CA GLY A 22 -12.63 -5.72 -17.76
C GLY A 22 -11.52 -5.45 -16.76
N PHE A 23 -11.42 -6.21 -15.67
CA PHE A 23 -10.30 -6.13 -14.75
C PHE A 23 -9.27 -7.21 -15.06
N THR A 24 -8.02 -6.93 -14.72
CA THR A 24 -6.88 -7.86 -14.83
C THR A 24 -6.13 -7.89 -13.51
N ASP A 25 -5.76 -9.09 -13.07
CA ASP A 25 -4.83 -9.28 -11.94
C ASP A 25 -3.44 -9.63 -12.47
N THR A 26 -2.43 -9.00 -11.91
CA THR A 26 -1.03 -9.15 -12.34
C THR A 26 -0.10 -9.27 -11.14
N VAL A 27 0.75 -10.30 -11.11
CA VAL A 27 1.82 -10.41 -10.11
C VAL A 27 2.87 -9.35 -10.40
N VAL A 28 3.10 -8.45 -9.43
CA VAL A 28 4.14 -7.41 -9.50
C VAL A 28 5.50 -7.98 -9.12
N ALA A 29 5.55 -8.72 -8.00
CA ALA A 29 6.73 -9.43 -7.55
C ALA A 29 6.33 -10.58 -6.62
N SER A 30 7.18 -11.60 -6.53
CA SER A 30 7.01 -12.77 -5.65
C SER A 30 8.30 -13.08 -4.90
N GLY A 31 8.31 -14.12 -4.06
CA GLY A 31 9.47 -14.52 -3.26
C GLY A 31 9.54 -13.80 -1.90
N LEU A 32 8.45 -13.19 -1.46
CA LEU A 32 8.34 -12.63 -0.12
C LEU A 32 8.06 -13.73 0.91
N ASN A 33 8.70 -13.62 2.07
CA ASN A 33 8.52 -14.59 3.16
C ASN A 33 7.59 -14.01 4.24
N ASN A 34 6.40 -14.59 4.40
CA ASN A 34 5.38 -14.15 5.36
C ASN A 34 5.20 -12.62 5.36
N PRO A 35 4.83 -11.99 4.22
CA PRO A 35 4.63 -10.55 4.19
C PRO A 35 3.43 -10.14 5.04
N THR A 36 3.49 -8.94 5.65
CA THR A 36 2.50 -8.44 6.63
C THR A 36 1.87 -7.10 6.25
N ALA A 37 2.65 -6.19 5.69
CA ALA A 37 2.17 -4.86 5.29
C ALA A 37 3.01 -4.33 4.13
N MET A 38 2.48 -3.36 3.38
CA MET A 38 3.20 -2.70 2.31
C MET A 38 2.96 -1.18 2.29
N ALA A 39 3.87 -0.43 1.67
CA ALA A 39 3.70 0.99 1.38
C ALA A 39 4.18 1.28 -0.05
N LEU A 40 3.36 1.99 -0.81
CA LEU A 40 3.67 2.45 -2.17
C LEU A 40 4.37 3.81 -2.09
N ALA A 41 5.62 3.88 -2.57
CA ALA A 41 6.38 5.11 -2.56
C ALA A 41 6.09 5.96 -3.82
N PRO A 42 6.13 7.32 -3.69
CA PRO A 42 5.93 8.21 -4.84
C PRO A 42 6.96 8.03 -5.98
N ASP A 43 8.11 7.43 -5.68
CA ASP A 43 9.17 7.13 -6.65
C ASP A 43 9.02 5.75 -7.33
N GLY A 44 7.89 5.07 -7.10
CA GLY A 44 7.53 3.79 -7.71
C GLY A 44 8.09 2.56 -6.99
N ARG A 45 8.84 2.72 -5.89
CA ARG A 45 9.22 1.59 -5.04
C ARG A 45 8.04 1.12 -4.20
N ILE A 46 8.03 -0.19 -3.89
CA ILE A 46 7.10 -0.77 -2.93
C ILE A 46 7.92 -1.32 -1.77
N PHE A 47 7.64 -0.84 -0.56
CA PHE A 47 8.23 -1.35 0.66
C PHE A 47 7.32 -2.42 1.25
N VAL A 48 7.86 -3.60 1.57
CA VAL A 48 7.08 -4.73 2.09
C VAL A 48 7.71 -5.27 3.36
N CYS A 49 6.94 -5.24 4.44
CA CYS A 49 7.30 -5.88 5.70
C CYS A 49 7.23 -7.40 5.57
N GLN A 50 8.27 -8.09 6.03
CA GLN A 50 8.24 -9.52 6.28
C GLN A 50 8.23 -9.75 7.80
N GLN A 51 7.35 -10.62 8.28
CA GLN A 51 7.10 -10.85 9.71
C GLN A 51 8.39 -11.07 10.52
N GLY A 52 9.39 -11.73 9.94
CA GLY A 52 10.70 -12.00 10.57
C GLY A 52 11.62 -10.79 10.73
N GLY A 53 11.15 -9.56 10.47
CA GLY A 53 11.88 -8.32 10.75
C GLY A 53 12.55 -7.66 9.54
N ALA A 54 12.46 -8.23 8.34
CA ALA A 54 13.03 -7.62 7.14
C ALA A 54 12.02 -6.71 6.44
N LEU A 55 12.37 -5.45 6.18
CA LEU A 55 11.66 -4.57 5.26
C LEU A 55 12.30 -4.73 3.87
N ARG A 56 11.52 -5.21 2.91
CA ARG A 56 11.97 -5.49 1.54
C ARG A 56 11.60 -4.34 0.60
N VAL A 57 12.31 -4.22 -0.50
CA VAL A 57 12.03 -3.26 -1.57
C VAL A 57 11.75 -4.01 -2.86
N ILE A 58 10.64 -3.64 -3.52
CA ILE A 58 10.36 -3.99 -4.90
C ILE A 58 10.57 -2.73 -5.72
N LYS A 59 11.39 -2.81 -6.76
CA LYS A 59 11.72 -1.70 -7.65
C LYS A 59 11.61 -2.16 -9.10
N ASN A 60 10.82 -1.46 -9.90
CA ASN A 60 10.55 -1.81 -11.30
C ASN A 60 10.07 -3.28 -11.46
N GLY A 61 9.21 -3.76 -10.57
CA GLY A 61 8.71 -5.13 -10.58
C GLY A 61 9.70 -6.19 -10.08
N VAL A 62 10.87 -5.81 -9.57
CA VAL A 62 11.91 -6.73 -9.11
C VAL A 62 12.06 -6.63 -7.59
N LEU A 63 11.92 -7.76 -6.88
CA LEU A 63 12.25 -7.86 -5.46
C LEU A 63 13.77 -7.79 -5.28
N LEU A 64 14.28 -6.72 -4.68
CA LEU A 64 15.72 -6.54 -4.48
C LEU A 64 16.28 -7.60 -3.52
N ALA A 65 17.48 -8.11 -3.80
CA ALA A 65 18.12 -9.14 -3.00
C ALA A 65 18.43 -8.64 -1.57
N THR A 66 18.93 -7.40 -1.44
CA THR A 66 19.26 -6.77 -0.17
C THR A 66 17.99 -6.17 0.45
N PRO A 67 17.64 -6.49 1.72
CA PRO A 67 16.58 -5.80 2.44
C PRO A 67 16.88 -4.30 2.60
N PHE A 68 15.84 -3.47 2.66
CA PHE A 68 16.00 -2.05 3.04
C PHE A 68 16.59 -1.92 4.45
N LEU A 69 16.05 -2.69 5.39
CA LEU A 69 16.56 -2.86 6.75
C LEU A 69 16.18 -4.23 7.30
N THR A 70 16.80 -4.61 8.40
CA THR A 70 16.36 -5.75 9.22
C THR A 70 16.39 -5.33 10.69
N VAL A 71 15.26 -5.46 11.38
CA VAL A 71 15.13 -5.24 12.83
C VAL A 71 15.01 -6.58 13.56
N THR A 72 15.56 -6.64 14.77
CA THR A 72 15.39 -7.81 15.64
C THR A 72 13.98 -7.80 16.23
N VAL A 73 13.21 -8.85 15.98
CA VAL A 73 11.82 -8.97 16.40
C VAL A 73 11.54 -10.29 17.13
N ASP A 74 10.54 -10.29 18.01
CA ASP A 74 9.80 -11.50 18.32
C ASP A 74 8.75 -11.70 17.20
N SER A 75 8.82 -12.81 16.48
CA SER A 75 7.90 -13.14 15.39
C SER A 75 6.96 -14.31 15.74
N SER A 76 6.73 -14.56 17.03
CA SER A 76 5.82 -15.61 17.50
C SER A 76 4.36 -15.23 17.24
N GLY A 77 3.57 -16.13 16.67
CA GLY A 77 2.15 -15.90 16.36
C GLY A 77 1.96 -14.75 15.38
N GLU A 78 1.25 -13.69 15.79
CA GLU A 78 1.03 -12.48 15.00
C GLU A 78 2.10 -11.40 15.19
N ARG A 79 3.06 -11.60 16.08
CA ARG A 79 4.15 -10.65 16.35
C ARG A 79 5.13 -10.57 15.18
N GLY A 80 5.93 -9.51 15.13
CA GLY A 80 6.96 -9.35 14.10
C GLY A 80 7.11 -7.92 13.63
N LEU A 81 7.57 -7.76 12.37
CA LEU A 81 7.51 -6.49 11.65
C LEU A 81 6.15 -6.39 10.96
N LEU A 82 5.28 -5.50 11.42
CA LEU A 82 3.84 -5.53 11.16
C LEU A 82 3.31 -4.32 10.38
N GLY A 83 4.06 -3.22 10.34
CA GLY A 83 3.61 -2.02 9.65
C GLY A 83 4.72 -1.19 9.08
N VAL A 84 4.42 -0.48 8.00
CA VAL A 84 5.30 0.50 7.36
C VAL A 84 4.48 1.69 6.88
N ALA A 85 4.99 2.90 7.10
CA ALA A 85 4.43 4.13 6.56
C ALA A 85 5.55 5.03 6.05
N LEU A 86 5.28 5.76 4.96
CA LEU A 86 6.18 6.78 4.44
C LEU A 86 5.77 8.15 4.97
N ASP A 87 6.75 8.99 5.28
CA ASP A 87 6.46 10.39 5.60
C ASP A 87 5.75 11.09 4.43
N PRO A 88 4.78 11.98 4.65
CA PRO A 88 4.13 12.73 3.57
C PRO A 88 5.11 13.50 2.68
N ASN A 89 6.26 13.89 3.22
CA ASN A 89 7.35 14.55 2.49
C ASN A 89 8.49 13.57 2.11
N PHE A 90 8.19 12.29 1.97
CA PHE A 90 9.19 11.23 1.70
C PHE A 90 10.14 11.58 0.55
N VAL A 91 9.65 12.19 -0.51
CA VAL A 91 10.49 12.61 -1.66
C VAL A 91 11.63 13.51 -1.24
N SER A 92 11.43 14.37 -0.25
CA SER A 92 12.44 15.34 0.21
C SER A 92 13.21 14.88 1.45
N ASN A 93 12.54 14.22 2.41
CA ASN A 93 13.15 13.89 3.69
C ASN A 93 13.56 12.41 3.83
N GLN A 94 13.08 11.54 2.93
CA GLN A 94 13.41 10.12 2.87
C GLN A 94 13.09 9.34 4.17
N LEU A 95 12.08 9.79 4.96
CA LEU A 95 11.73 9.17 6.24
C LEU A 95 10.72 8.04 6.08
N ILE A 96 11.01 6.90 6.71
CA ILE A 96 10.18 5.69 6.73
C ILE A 96 9.95 5.30 8.19
N TYR A 97 8.71 4.96 8.52
CA TYR A 97 8.29 4.50 9.84
C TYR A 97 7.95 3.02 9.77
N VAL A 98 8.36 2.28 10.79
CA VAL A 98 8.03 0.86 10.95
C VAL A 98 7.46 0.58 12.32
N TYR A 99 6.48 -0.35 12.36
CA TYR A 99 5.89 -0.89 13.59
C TYR A 99 6.33 -2.33 13.73
N TYR A 100 6.93 -2.70 14.87
CA TYR A 100 7.42 -4.05 15.08
C TYR A 100 7.42 -4.46 16.55
N THR A 101 7.43 -5.77 16.82
CA THR A 101 7.53 -6.32 18.17
C THR A 101 8.99 -6.45 18.57
N ALA A 102 9.47 -5.50 19.38
CA ALA A 102 10.82 -5.48 19.95
C ALA A 102 10.94 -6.49 21.10
N THR A 103 12.15 -7.00 21.33
CA THR A 103 12.45 -8.01 22.36
C THR A 103 13.10 -7.43 23.62
N THR A 104 13.55 -6.18 23.56
CA THR A 104 14.29 -5.51 24.64
C THR A 104 13.70 -4.13 24.93
N PRO A 105 13.60 -3.69 26.21
CA PRO A 105 14.00 -4.38 27.46
C PRO A 105 13.05 -5.52 27.86
N ALA A 106 11.84 -5.56 27.33
CA ALA A 106 10.85 -6.63 27.44
C ALA A 106 10.13 -6.74 26.08
N ILE A 107 9.32 -7.76 25.87
CA ILE A 107 8.55 -7.89 24.64
C ILE A 107 7.48 -6.80 24.59
N HIS A 108 7.51 -5.92 23.60
CA HIS A 108 6.56 -4.83 23.39
C HIS A 108 6.53 -4.43 21.92
N ASN A 109 5.49 -3.76 21.48
CA ASN A 109 5.47 -3.18 20.15
C ASN A 109 6.12 -1.79 20.17
N ARG A 110 6.88 -1.48 19.10
CA ARG A 110 7.67 -0.25 18.95
C ARG A 110 7.40 0.37 17.60
N ILE A 111 7.41 1.69 17.57
CA ILE A 111 7.45 2.48 16.34
C ILE A 111 8.82 3.12 16.24
N SER A 112 9.54 2.83 15.16
CA SER A 112 10.82 3.48 14.84
C SER A 112 10.76 4.15 13.48
N ARG A 113 11.53 5.21 13.32
CA ARG A 113 11.73 5.94 12.08
C ARG A 113 13.16 5.75 11.59
N PHE A 114 13.30 5.55 10.29
CA PHE A 114 14.57 5.41 9.59
C PHE A 114 14.69 6.43 8.46
N THR A 115 15.90 6.75 8.04
CA THR A 115 16.16 7.57 6.86
C THR A 115 16.63 6.66 5.72
N ALA A 116 16.02 6.77 4.55
CA ALA A 116 16.45 6.03 3.37
C ALA A 116 17.71 6.64 2.75
N SER A 117 18.63 5.78 2.31
CA SER A 117 19.81 6.11 1.50
C SER A 117 19.77 5.21 0.26
N GLY A 118 19.09 5.66 -0.79
CA GLY A 118 18.75 4.81 -1.93
C GLY A 118 17.81 3.69 -1.52
N ASP A 119 18.19 2.45 -1.82
CA ASP A 119 17.36 1.27 -1.59
C ASP A 119 17.64 0.55 -0.25
N VAL A 120 18.39 1.21 0.67
CA VAL A 120 18.69 0.73 2.03
C VAL A 120 18.49 1.84 3.06
N ALA A 121 18.30 1.47 4.32
CA ALA A 121 18.29 2.45 5.41
C ALA A 121 19.72 2.97 5.67
N LEU A 122 19.82 4.28 5.91
CA LEU A 122 21.08 4.89 6.36
C LEU A 122 21.51 4.28 7.70
N ALA A 123 22.72 3.77 7.76
CA ALA A 123 23.26 3.15 8.98
C ALA A 123 23.19 4.10 10.18
N GLY A 124 22.68 3.60 11.31
CA GLY A 124 22.53 4.39 12.54
C GLY A 124 21.42 5.45 12.51
N SER A 125 20.54 5.45 11.50
CA SER A 125 19.46 6.43 11.38
C SER A 125 18.20 6.09 12.18
N GLU A 126 18.17 4.96 12.89
CA GLU A 126 17.01 4.60 13.70
C GLU A 126 16.75 5.69 14.76
N THR A 127 15.49 6.11 14.82
CA THR A 127 14.95 6.96 15.87
C THR A 127 13.71 6.30 16.42
N ILE A 128 13.71 5.95 17.70
CA ILE A 128 12.52 5.42 18.36
C ILE A 128 11.50 6.55 18.51
N ILE A 129 10.32 6.36 17.96
CA ILE A 129 9.21 7.33 18.01
C ILE A 129 8.31 7.03 19.19
N MET A 130 8.01 5.75 19.42
CA MET A 130 7.15 5.35 20.54
C MET A 130 7.43 3.91 20.97
N GLU A 131 7.51 3.72 22.29
CA GLU A 131 7.44 2.42 22.95
C GLU A 131 6.01 2.19 23.46
N LEU A 132 5.36 1.11 23.03
CA LEU A 132 4.04 0.73 23.52
C LEU A 132 4.17 -0.07 24.85
N PRO A 133 3.08 -0.29 25.59
CA PRO A 133 3.12 -1.12 26.79
C PRO A 133 3.66 -2.53 26.51
N ASN A 134 4.30 -3.13 27.53
CA ASN A 134 4.76 -4.51 27.43
C ASN A 134 3.60 -5.46 27.12
N LEU A 135 3.87 -6.42 26.25
CA LEU A 135 2.93 -7.45 25.87
C LEU A 135 2.90 -8.58 26.91
N SER A 136 1.77 -9.25 27.00
CA SER A 136 1.59 -10.47 27.78
C SER A 136 2.26 -11.67 27.09
N THR A 137 1.98 -12.88 27.55
CA THR A 137 2.39 -14.11 26.84
C THR A 137 1.56 -14.40 25.60
N ALA A 138 0.39 -13.76 25.44
CA ALA A 138 -0.43 -13.88 24.24
C ALA A 138 0.30 -13.27 23.04
N THR A 139 0.32 -13.98 21.92
CA THR A 139 1.07 -13.60 20.72
C THR A 139 0.21 -12.97 19.64
N ASN A 140 -1.09 -12.81 19.89
CA ASN A 140 -2.09 -12.28 18.98
C ASN A 140 -2.56 -10.86 19.38
N HIS A 141 -3.34 -10.23 18.51
CA HIS A 141 -3.91 -8.88 18.62
C HIS A 141 -2.83 -7.81 18.82
N ASN A 142 -1.97 -7.67 17.83
CA ASN A 142 -0.88 -6.70 17.85
C ASN A 142 -1.22 -5.41 17.06
N GLY A 143 -2.16 -5.45 16.12
CA GLY A 143 -2.40 -4.36 15.19
C GLY A 143 -1.17 -4.12 14.29
N GLY A 144 -0.79 -2.87 14.11
CA GLY A 144 0.46 -2.48 13.44
C GLY A 144 0.29 -1.57 12.24
N ALA A 145 -0.91 -1.43 11.69
CA ALA A 145 -1.14 -0.50 10.59
C ALA A 145 -0.84 0.94 11.00
N MET A 146 -0.20 1.67 10.09
CA MET A 146 0.18 3.07 10.26
C MET A 146 -0.08 3.85 8.98
N HIS A 147 -0.72 5.02 9.12
CA HIS A 147 -0.90 5.97 8.02
C HIS A 147 -0.79 7.40 8.53
N PHE A 148 -0.25 8.29 7.70
CA PHE A 148 -0.37 9.72 7.95
C PHE A 148 -1.77 10.20 7.54
N GLY A 149 -2.43 10.92 8.44
CA GLY A 149 -3.71 11.54 8.16
C GLY A 149 -3.56 12.82 7.33
N PRO A 150 -4.68 13.36 6.83
CA PRO A 150 -4.67 14.63 6.08
C PRO A 150 -4.22 15.82 6.92
N ASP A 151 -4.19 15.68 8.23
CA ASP A 151 -3.69 16.64 9.20
C ASP A 151 -2.17 16.57 9.43
N GLY A 152 -1.48 15.67 8.72
CA GLY A 152 -0.04 15.45 8.80
C GLY A 152 0.42 14.68 10.06
N ASN A 153 -0.49 14.20 10.89
CA ASN A 153 -0.16 13.36 12.04
C ASN A 153 -0.14 11.88 11.67
N LEU A 154 0.68 11.12 12.40
CA LEU A 154 0.77 9.67 12.27
C LEU A 154 -0.34 9.02 13.11
N TYR A 155 -1.17 8.23 12.45
CA TYR A 155 -2.18 7.38 13.08
C TYR A 155 -1.68 5.94 13.13
N VAL A 156 -2.00 5.24 14.23
CA VAL A 156 -1.50 3.89 14.48
C VAL A 156 -2.61 3.04 15.08
N ALA A 157 -2.86 1.88 14.50
CA ALA A 157 -3.77 0.88 15.01
C ALA A 157 -3.04 -0.08 15.96
N VAL A 158 -3.55 -0.26 17.17
CA VAL A 158 -2.92 -1.09 18.21
C VAL A 158 -3.95 -2.06 18.80
N GLY A 159 -3.67 -3.35 18.68
CA GLY A 159 -4.51 -4.42 19.26
C GLY A 159 -4.44 -4.47 20.78
N GLU A 160 -5.40 -5.16 21.38
CA GLU A 160 -5.55 -5.22 22.85
C GLU A 160 -4.70 -6.31 23.52
N ASN A 161 -3.89 -7.05 22.75
CA ASN A 161 -3.01 -8.13 23.20
C ASN A 161 -3.75 -9.24 23.99
N ALA A 162 -4.88 -9.71 23.44
CA ALA A 162 -5.76 -10.74 24.00
C ALA A 162 -6.16 -10.50 25.47
N ASN A 163 -6.26 -9.22 25.85
CA ASN A 163 -6.80 -8.79 27.13
C ASN A 163 -7.87 -7.71 26.91
N ALA A 164 -9.11 -8.16 26.81
CA ALA A 164 -10.25 -7.32 26.47
C ALA A 164 -10.42 -6.09 27.39
N ALA A 165 -9.97 -6.15 28.65
CA ALA A 165 -10.01 -5.01 29.56
C ALA A 165 -9.16 -3.81 29.06
N ASN A 166 -8.14 -4.07 28.26
CA ASN A 166 -7.31 -3.01 27.69
C ASN A 166 -8.11 -2.09 26.77
N ALA A 167 -9.06 -2.63 26.01
CA ALA A 167 -9.81 -1.87 25.01
C ALA A 167 -10.57 -0.68 25.62
N GLN A 168 -11.18 -0.85 26.79
CA GLN A 168 -11.97 0.19 27.47
C GLN A 168 -11.15 1.08 28.41
N SER A 169 -9.88 0.73 28.68
CA SER A 169 -9.04 1.49 29.63
C SER A 169 -8.28 2.61 28.95
N LEU A 170 -8.40 3.83 29.44
CA LEU A 170 -7.57 4.98 29.04
C LEU A 170 -6.19 4.99 29.73
N SER A 171 -5.89 4.04 30.64
CA SER A 171 -4.58 3.91 31.27
C SER A 171 -3.56 3.12 30.42
N THR A 172 -3.98 2.59 29.26
CA THR A 172 -3.13 1.85 28.32
C THR A 172 -3.43 2.24 26.89
N ARG A 173 -2.43 2.10 26.01
CA ARG A 173 -2.54 2.33 24.56
C ARG A 173 -2.89 1.07 23.79
N LEU A 174 -3.15 -0.05 24.44
CA LEU A 174 -3.59 -1.30 23.81
C LEU A 174 -5.11 -1.27 23.54
N GLY A 175 -5.55 -1.79 22.39
CA GLY A 175 -6.95 -1.76 21.94
C GLY A 175 -7.41 -0.36 21.51
N LYS A 176 -6.58 0.37 20.75
CA LYS A 176 -6.75 1.80 20.45
C LYS A 176 -6.39 2.16 19.02
N MET A 177 -6.97 3.23 18.54
CA MET A 177 -6.32 4.09 17.54
C MET A 177 -5.53 5.16 18.29
N LEU A 178 -4.27 5.34 17.91
CA LEU A 178 -3.40 6.40 18.41
C LEU A 178 -3.21 7.46 17.32
N ARG A 179 -3.01 8.73 17.74
CA ARG A 179 -2.63 9.85 16.87
C ARG A 179 -1.51 10.64 17.52
N MET A 180 -0.43 10.83 16.77
CA MET A 180 0.78 11.52 17.23
C MET A 180 1.43 12.32 16.11
N THR A 181 2.30 13.25 16.44
CA THR A 181 3.12 13.92 15.44
C THR A 181 4.14 12.94 14.83
N SER A 182 4.76 13.30 13.71
CA SER A 182 5.83 12.53 13.07
C SER A 182 7.05 12.26 13.96
N THR A 183 7.14 12.95 15.11
CA THR A 183 8.21 12.79 16.11
C THR A 183 7.71 12.15 17.42
N GLY A 184 6.48 11.64 17.45
CA GLY A 184 5.89 10.99 18.64
C GLY A 184 5.27 11.96 19.66
N GLY A 185 5.25 13.26 19.38
CA GLY A 185 4.58 14.26 20.21
C GLY A 185 3.07 14.11 20.20
N VAL A 186 2.41 14.64 21.23
CA VAL A 186 0.96 14.63 21.38
C VAL A 186 0.35 15.84 20.67
N PRO A 187 -0.54 15.67 19.68
CA PRO A 187 -1.32 16.77 19.12
C PRO A 187 -2.22 17.41 20.18
N PRO A 188 -2.27 18.75 20.27
CA PRO A 188 -2.99 19.44 21.35
C PRO A 188 -4.53 19.28 21.30
N ASP A 189 -5.05 18.83 20.17
CA ASP A 189 -6.46 18.59 19.89
C ASP A 189 -6.86 17.10 19.98
N ASN A 190 -6.00 16.23 20.55
CA ASN A 190 -6.36 14.84 20.78
C ASN A 190 -7.54 14.74 21.77
N PRO A 191 -8.54 13.87 21.47
CA PRO A 191 -9.83 13.90 22.16
C PRO A 191 -9.76 13.55 23.65
N PHE A 192 -8.75 12.77 24.06
CA PHE A 192 -8.59 12.33 25.46
C PHE A 192 -7.46 13.06 26.21
N ILE A 193 -6.97 14.18 25.68
CA ILE A 193 -5.80 14.90 26.21
C ILE A 193 -5.99 15.34 27.67
N ASN A 194 -7.23 15.71 28.05
CA ASN A 194 -7.58 16.14 29.40
C ASN A 194 -8.00 14.98 30.33
N GLN A 195 -8.12 13.76 29.80
CA GLN A 195 -8.54 12.56 30.53
C GLN A 195 -7.39 11.60 30.79
N THR A 196 -6.25 11.85 30.15
CA THR A 196 -5.07 10.99 30.20
C THR A 196 -3.81 11.81 30.48
N THR A 197 -2.69 11.13 30.74
CA THR A 197 -1.39 11.77 30.98
C THR A 197 -0.28 11.07 30.21
N GLY A 198 0.79 11.81 29.94
CA GLY A 198 1.97 11.27 29.27
C GLY A 198 1.64 10.70 27.88
N ALA A 199 2.22 9.57 27.55
CA ALA A 199 2.04 8.93 26.24
C ALA A 199 0.59 8.45 25.98
N ASN A 200 -0.24 8.27 27.00
CA ASN A 200 -1.65 7.92 26.80
C ASN A 200 -2.47 9.07 26.19
N GLN A 201 -1.97 10.31 26.23
CA GLN A 201 -2.59 11.44 25.52
C GLN A 201 -2.57 11.30 24.01
N THR A 202 -1.83 10.32 23.46
CA THR A 202 -1.91 9.94 22.04
C THR A 202 -3.14 9.13 21.67
N ILE A 203 -3.94 8.65 22.63
CA ILE A 203 -5.18 7.91 22.35
C ILE A 203 -6.13 8.80 21.57
N TRP A 204 -6.58 8.30 20.40
CA TRP A 204 -7.50 8.98 19.51
C TRP A 204 -8.90 8.36 19.50
N ALA A 205 -8.97 7.02 19.61
CA ALA A 205 -10.21 6.26 19.79
C ALA A 205 -9.93 4.98 20.59
N LEU A 206 -10.96 4.42 21.21
CA LEU A 206 -10.85 3.26 22.08
C LEU A 206 -11.94 2.21 21.80
N GLY A 207 -11.88 1.08 22.51
CA GLY A 207 -12.89 0.04 22.40
C GLY A 207 -12.73 -0.83 21.17
N LEU A 208 -11.50 -1.04 20.71
CA LEU A 208 -11.14 -1.89 19.58
C LEU A 208 -10.46 -3.18 20.08
N ARG A 209 -10.66 -4.28 19.36
CA ARG A 209 -10.06 -5.58 19.68
C ARG A 209 -8.69 -5.75 19.02
N ASN A 210 -8.67 -5.86 17.72
CA ASN A 210 -7.48 -6.00 16.90
C ASN A 210 -7.67 -5.20 15.61
N PRO A 211 -7.62 -3.86 15.67
CA PRO A 211 -7.71 -3.02 14.47
C PRO A 211 -6.52 -3.35 13.58
N PHE A 212 -6.75 -4.20 12.57
CA PHE A 212 -5.70 -4.80 11.77
C PHE A 212 -5.20 -3.84 10.70
N THR A 213 -6.14 -3.16 10.02
CA THR A 213 -5.83 -2.12 9.02
C THR A 213 -6.82 -0.97 9.15
N PHE A 214 -6.47 0.16 8.58
CA PHE A 214 -7.36 1.30 8.38
C PHE A 214 -6.89 2.09 7.16
N SER A 215 -7.76 2.93 6.62
CA SER A 215 -7.40 3.76 5.48
C SER A 215 -8.12 5.10 5.53
N PHE A 216 -7.45 6.15 5.04
CA PHE A 216 -8.07 7.46 4.81
C PHE A 216 -8.57 7.57 3.39
N GLN A 217 -9.76 8.12 3.23
CA GLN A 217 -10.28 8.53 1.94
C GLN A 217 -9.60 9.83 1.50
N ASN A 218 -8.87 9.78 0.40
CA ASN A 218 -8.22 10.95 -0.16
C ASN A 218 -9.27 12.02 -0.54
N GLY A 219 -8.99 13.29 -0.24
CA GLY A 219 -9.87 14.43 -0.51
C GLY A 219 -10.91 14.72 0.57
N THR A 220 -11.45 13.73 1.28
CA THR A 220 -12.43 13.92 2.37
C THR A 220 -11.84 13.78 3.76
N GLY A 221 -10.76 13.00 3.89
CA GLY A 221 -10.16 12.66 5.17
C GLY A 221 -10.97 11.65 6.00
N ARG A 222 -12.06 11.09 5.45
CA ARG A 222 -12.82 10.03 6.11
C ARG A 222 -11.92 8.83 6.36
N MET A 223 -12.06 8.21 7.53
CA MET A 223 -11.30 7.02 7.90
C MET A 223 -12.24 5.82 8.04
N PHE A 224 -11.83 4.64 7.54
CA PHE A 224 -12.44 3.37 7.93
C PHE A 224 -11.41 2.51 8.62
N ILE A 225 -11.84 1.80 9.68
CA ILE A 225 -11.02 0.93 10.51
C ILE A 225 -11.59 -0.49 10.41
N ASN A 226 -10.74 -1.45 10.02
CA ASN A 226 -11.08 -2.86 10.01
C ASN A 226 -10.67 -3.46 11.36
N ASP A 227 -11.63 -3.87 12.16
CA ASP A 227 -11.40 -4.49 13.46
C ASP A 227 -11.74 -5.97 13.42
N VAL A 228 -10.76 -6.82 13.68
CA VAL A 228 -10.91 -8.28 13.66
C VAL A 228 -11.69 -8.72 14.87
N GLY A 229 -12.82 -9.39 14.62
CA GLY A 229 -13.72 -9.91 15.63
C GLY A 229 -13.19 -11.12 16.39
N GLN A 230 -13.95 -11.58 17.37
CA GLN A 230 -13.56 -12.73 18.17
C GLN A 230 -14.18 -14.03 17.69
N ASN A 231 -15.50 -14.07 17.62
CA ASN A 231 -16.23 -15.30 17.33
C ASN A 231 -17.43 -15.09 16.41
N THR A 232 -17.87 -13.86 16.20
CA THR A 232 -19.17 -13.58 15.59
C THR A 232 -19.09 -12.62 14.43
N TRP A 233 -18.39 -11.48 14.57
CA TRP A 233 -18.45 -10.39 13.62
C TRP A 233 -17.07 -9.82 13.29
N GLU A 234 -16.78 -9.70 12.00
CA GLU A 234 -15.73 -8.85 11.46
C GLU A 234 -16.32 -7.48 11.16
N GLU A 235 -15.61 -6.39 11.47
CA GLU A 235 -16.17 -5.04 11.51
C GLU A 235 -15.43 -4.05 10.62
N ILE A 236 -16.21 -3.17 9.97
CA ILE A 236 -15.70 -1.91 9.40
C ILE A 236 -16.30 -0.77 10.20
N ASN A 237 -15.45 -0.02 10.87
CA ASN A 237 -15.81 1.09 11.73
C ASN A 237 -15.53 2.44 11.06
N ASP A 238 -16.45 3.42 11.19
CA ASP A 238 -16.22 4.80 10.77
C ASP A 238 -15.30 5.48 11.81
N GLY A 239 -14.07 5.83 11.39
CA GLY A 239 -13.04 6.38 12.27
C GLY A 239 -13.35 7.83 12.67
N ILE A 240 -13.84 8.02 13.88
CA ILE A 240 -14.21 9.32 14.44
C ILE A 240 -13.43 9.57 15.73
N ALA A 241 -12.87 10.78 15.87
CA ALA A 241 -12.13 11.20 17.06
C ALA A 241 -12.98 11.05 18.34
N GLY A 242 -12.39 10.49 19.38
CA GLY A 242 -13.05 10.31 20.68
C GLY A 242 -14.06 9.16 20.75
N SER A 243 -14.22 8.38 19.67
CA SER A 243 -15.16 7.26 19.65
C SER A 243 -14.71 6.11 20.54
N ASN A 244 -15.70 5.42 21.10
CA ASN A 244 -15.58 4.10 21.73
C ASN A 244 -16.37 3.09 20.89
N TYR A 245 -15.69 2.07 20.35
CA TYR A 245 -16.29 1.06 19.47
C TYR A 245 -16.85 -0.17 20.21
N GLY A 246 -16.85 -0.13 21.54
CA GLY A 246 -17.64 -1.05 22.38
C GLY A 246 -16.97 -2.37 22.75
N TRP A 247 -15.86 -2.78 22.11
CA TRP A 247 -15.16 -4.00 22.53
C TRP A 247 -14.64 -3.89 23.98
N ALA A 248 -14.83 -4.86 24.87
CA ALA A 248 -15.44 -6.20 24.66
C ALA A 248 -16.89 -6.29 25.21
N ILE A 249 -17.60 -5.19 25.27
CA ILE A 249 -18.99 -5.15 25.76
C ILE A 249 -19.93 -5.53 24.60
N CYS A 250 -19.62 -5.08 23.39
CA CYS A 250 -20.27 -5.46 22.16
C CYS A 250 -19.25 -6.05 21.17
N GLU A 251 -19.68 -6.98 20.35
CA GLU A 251 -19.03 -7.44 19.13
C GLU A 251 -20.05 -7.28 18.00
N GLY A 252 -19.70 -6.53 16.93
CA GLY A 252 -20.66 -6.09 15.93
C GLY A 252 -21.60 -4.99 16.47
N PHE A 253 -22.81 -4.98 15.96
CA PHE A 253 -23.85 -4.05 16.43
C PHE A 253 -24.27 -4.35 17.87
N CYS A 254 -24.24 -3.33 18.73
CA CYS A 254 -24.70 -3.51 20.10
C CYS A 254 -26.19 -3.90 20.18
N ASN A 255 -26.52 -4.96 20.90
CA ASN A 255 -27.90 -5.37 21.11
C ASN A 255 -28.17 -5.67 22.60
N PRO A 256 -28.95 -4.84 23.32
CA PRO A 256 -29.63 -3.64 22.86
C PRO A 256 -28.66 -2.50 22.47
N PRO A 257 -29.08 -1.55 21.62
CA PRO A 257 -28.24 -0.41 21.24
C PRO A 257 -27.73 0.37 22.47
N ASN A 258 -26.47 0.74 22.45
CA ASN A 258 -25.84 1.49 23.53
C ASN A 258 -25.28 2.82 23.00
N PRO A 259 -25.83 3.99 23.38
CA PRO A 259 -25.42 5.29 22.86
C PRO A 259 -23.99 5.69 23.29
N SER A 260 -23.38 4.99 24.23
CA SER A 260 -21.99 5.24 24.64
C SER A 260 -20.99 4.60 23.69
N PHE A 261 -21.44 3.74 22.78
CA PHE A 261 -20.62 3.05 21.81
C PHE A 261 -21.03 3.43 20.39
N ARG A 262 -20.06 3.43 19.50
CA ARG A 262 -20.29 3.61 18.06
C ARG A 262 -20.34 2.25 17.41
N ASP A 263 -21.51 1.90 16.88
CA ASP A 263 -21.69 0.69 16.09
C ASP A 263 -20.86 0.75 14.78
N PRO A 264 -20.41 -0.40 14.25
CA PRO A 264 -19.77 -0.47 12.94
C PRO A 264 -20.72 0.00 11.83
N ILE A 265 -20.15 0.50 10.74
CA ILE A 265 -20.92 0.86 9.53
C ILE A 265 -21.26 -0.36 8.69
N PHE A 266 -20.51 -1.44 8.86
CA PHE A 266 -20.72 -2.74 8.24
C PHE A 266 -20.07 -3.83 9.11
N ALA A 267 -20.75 -4.96 9.24
CA ALA A 267 -20.21 -6.16 9.85
C ALA A 267 -20.65 -7.40 9.06
N TYR A 268 -19.81 -8.43 9.06
CA TYR A 268 -20.12 -9.72 8.47
C TYR A 268 -19.73 -10.86 9.41
N MET A 269 -20.38 -12.01 9.28
CA MET A 269 -20.16 -13.12 10.19
C MET A 269 -18.73 -13.67 10.07
N ASN A 270 -18.13 -13.91 11.23
CA ASN A 270 -16.97 -14.77 11.36
C ASN A 270 -17.46 -16.22 11.40
N ASP A 271 -17.06 -17.02 10.41
CA ASP A 271 -17.49 -18.40 10.24
C ASP A 271 -16.32 -19.30 9.77
N ALA A 272 -16.61 -20.52 9.35
CA ALA A 272 -15.57 -21.45 8.88
C ALA A 272 -14.88 -21.01 7.59
N GLN A 273 -15.40 -20.01 6.88
CA GLN A 273 -14.90 -19.51 5.60
C GLN A 273 -14.33 -18.09 5.70
N THR A 274 -14.67 -17.37 6.76
CA THR A 274 -14.24 -15.99 7.03
C THR A 274 -13.74 -15.89 8.46
N CYS A 275 -12.54 -15.36 8.68
CA CYS A 275 -11.94 -15.40 10.01
C CYS A 275 -11.22 -14.13 10.45
N ALA A 276 -10.94 -13.22 9.55
CA ALA A 276 -10.26 -11.98 9.91
C ALA A 276 -10.36 -10.98 8.76
N ILE A 277 -10.99 -9.86 9.02
CA ILE A 277 -10.94 -8.71 8.13
C ILE A 277 -9.53 -8.12 8.13
N THR A 278 -8.91 -8.04 6.95
CA THR A 278 -7.54 -7.57 6.80
C THR A 278 -7.47 -6.31 5.96
N GLY A 279 -6.82 -6.34 4.81
CA GLY A 279 -6.57 -5.17 3.97
C GLY A 279 -7.76 -4.22 3.82
N GLY A 280 -7.50 -2.92 3.75
CA GLY A 280 -8.53 -1.91 3.56
C GLY A 280 -8.02 -0.68 2.84
N ALA A 281 -8.66 -0.27 1.73
CA ALA A 281 -8.26 0.90 0.97
C ALA A 281 -9.45 1.60 0.31
N PHE A 282 -9.51 2.93 0.42
CA PHE A 282 -10.44 3.73 -0.38
C PHE A 282 -9.93 3.87 -1.81
N TYR A 283 -10.82 3.72 -2.77
CA TYR A 283 -10.52 3.96 -4.18
C TYR A 283 -10.78 5.44 -4.54
N ASN A 284 -9.86 6.31 -4.18
CA ASN A 284 -9.86 7.74 -4.52
C ASN A 284 -8.48 8.20 -5.03
N PRO A 285 -7.94 7.55 -6.09
CA PRO A 285 -6.64 7.93 -6.64
C PRO A 285 -6.69 9.29 -7.35
N GLN A 286 -5.52 9.88 -7.59
CA GLN A 286 -5.42 11.11 -8.40
C GLN A 286 -5.82 10.89 -9.86
N ALA A 287 -5.49 9.72 -10.41
CA ALA A 287 -5.84 9.30 -11.77
C ALA A 287 -6.60 7.97 -11.73
N PRO A 288 -7.94 7.97 -11.59
CA PRO A 288 -8.74 6.76 -11.54
C PRO A 288 -8.66 5.99 -12.84
N GLN A 289 -8.35 4.68 -12.77
CA GLN A 289 -8.43 3.74 -13.90
C GLN A 289 -9.73 2.93 -13.88
N PHE A 290 -10.26 2.64 -12.68
CA PHE A 290 -11.51 1.91 -12.57
C PHE A 290 -12.69 2.77 -13.02
N PRO A 291 -13.79 2.17 -13.49
CA PRO A 291 -15.01 2.89 -13.85
C PRO A 291 -15.48 3.84 -12.75
N ALA A 292 -16.12 4.94 -13.13
CA ALA A 292 -16.49 6.04 -12.22
C ALA A 292 -17.31 5.60 -10.99
N ASN A 293 -18.11 4.52 -11.12
CA ASN A 293 -18.89 3.95 -10.02
C ASN A 293 -18.04 3.21 -8.95
N PHE A 294 -16.74 3.11 -9.13
CA PHE A 294 -15.80 2.61 -8.11
C PHE A 294 -15.17 3.73 -7.30
N VAL A 295 -15.16 4.96 -7.82
CA VAL A 295 -14.55 6.10 -7.13
C VAL A 295 -15.35 6.43 -5.86
N GLY A 296 -14.65 6.49 -4.73
CA GLY A 296 -15.26 6.69 -3.41
C GLY A 296 -15.61 5.42 -2.66
N ASN A 297 -15.50 4.27 -3.30
CA ASN A 297 -15.75 2.99 -2.65
C ASN A 297 -14.57 2.56 -1.77
N TYR A 298 -14.86 1.67 -0.82
CA TYR A 298 -13.87 1.06 0.05
C TYR A 298 -13.70 -0.42 -0.30
N PHE A 299 -12.47 -0.83 -0.57
CA PHE A 299 -12.12 -2.23 -0.75
C PHE A 299 -11.61 -2.80 0.56
N PHE A 300 -12.03 -4.02 0.89
CA PHE A 300 -11.56 -4.74 2.07
C PHE A 300 -11.42 -6.23 1.77
N ALA A 301 -10.57 -6.91 2.54
CA ALA A 301 -10.24 -8.31 2.33
C ALA A 301 -10.50 -9.13 3.58
N ASP A 302 -10.70 -10.44 3.40
CA ASP A 302 -10.70 -11.42 4.49
C ASP A 302 -9.58 -12.44 4.29
N PHE A 303 -8.82 -12.66 5.36
CA PHE A 303 -7.65 -13.54 5.37
C PHE A 303 -7.96 -14.99 5.03
N CYS A 304 -8.97 -15.59 5.67
CA CYS A 304 -9.38 -16.96 5.42
C CYS A 304 -10.23 -17.10 4.16
N GLY A 305 -11.12 -16.12 3.94
CA GLY A 305 -12.01 -16.09 2.79
C GLY A 305 -11.28 -15.95 1.46
N GLY A 306 -10.08 -15.39 1.48
CA GLY A 306 -9.27 -15.27 0.27
C GLY A 306 -9.92 -14.40 -0.81
N TRP A 307 -10.64 -13.37 -0.39
CA TRP A 307 -11.39 -12.48 -1.27
C TRP A 307 -11.14 -11.01 -0.94
N ILE A 308 -11.44 -10.16 -1.93
CA ILE A 308 -11.59 -8.72 -1.79
C ILE A 308 -13.04 -8.39 -2.13
N ARG A 309 -13.70 -7.62 -1.26
CA ARG A 309 -15.04 -7.07 -1.45
C ARG A 309 -14.99 -5.55 -1.58
N ARG A 310 -16.04 -5.00 -2.16
CA ARG A 310 -16.25 -3.57 -2.35
C ARG A 310 -17.45 -3.12 -1.52
N LEU A 311 -17.26 -2.12 -0.66
CA LEU A 311 -18.31 -1.41 0.05
C LEU A 311 -18.53 -0.06 -0.62
N ASP A 312 -19.77 0.28 -0.95
CA ASP A 312 -20.15 1.54 -1.55
C ASP A 312 -20.83 2.45 -0.52
N PRO A 313 -20.13 3.46 0.03
CA PRO A 313 -20.72 4.37 1.01
C PRO A 313 -21.87 5.22 0.44
N ALA A 314 -21.86 5.51 -0.86
CA ALA A 314 -22.92 6.30 -1.50
C ALA A 314 -24.21 5.50 -1.68
N ALA A 315 -24.11 4.16 -1.69
CA ALA A 315 -25.24 3.24 -1.77
C ALA A 315 -25.64 2.65 -0.39
N GLY A 316 -25.45 3.40 0.70
CA GLY A 316 -25.80 2.98 2.06
C GLY A 316 -24.93 1.85 2.58
N ASN A 317 -23.67 1.82 2.24
CA ASN A 317 -22.67 0.80 2.57
C ASN A 317 -23.00 -0.59 1.95
N ALA A 318 -23.62 -0.60 0.78
CA ALA A 318 -23.87 -1.84 0.05
C ALA A 318 -22.54 -2.54 -0.29
N VAL A 319 -22.48 -3.86 -0.07
CA VAL A 319 -21.29 -4.67 -0.31
C VAL A 319 -21.48 -5.61 -1.49
N SER A 320 -20.44 -5.77 -2.30
CA SER A 320 -20.37 -6.71 -3.41
C SER A 320 -19.01 -7.39 -3.50
N ASP A 321 -18.97 -8.62 -4.01
CA ASP A 321 -17.71 -9.31 -4.29
C ASP A 321 -16.95 -8.58 -5.41
N PHE A 322 -15.61 -8.58 -5.31
CA PHE A 322 -14.74 -7.95 -6.29
C PHE A 322 -13.65 -8.89 -6.79
N ALA A 323 -12.90 -9.54 -5.90
CA ALA A 323 -11.88 -10.52 -6.31
C ALA A 323 -11.91 -11.74 -5.40
N THR A 324 -11.62 -12.93 -5.95
CA THR A 324 -11.61 -14.19 -5.20
C THR A 324 -10.40 -15.05 -5.57
N GLY A 325 -10.11 -16.08 -4.76
CA GLY A 325 -9.00 -17.00 -5.01
C GLY A 325 -7.64 -16.43 -4.60
N ILE A 326 -7.62 -15.43 -3.71
CA ILE A 326 -6.39 -14.83 -3.19
C ILE A 326 -5.88 -15.64 -2.00
N SER A 327 -4.61 -16.00 -2.01
CA SER A 327 -4.02 -16.78 -0.93
C SER A 327 -3.66 -15.88 0.26
N LEU A 328 -4.50 -15.88 1.31
CA LEU A 328 -4.32 -15.18 2.57
C LEU A 328 -4.00 -13.67 2.36
N PRO A 329 -4.93 -12.85 1.83
CA PRO A 329 -4.69 -11.42 1.66
C PRO A 329 -4.53 -10.72 3.02
N VAL A 330 -3.58 -9.78 3.13
CA VAL A 330 -3.29 -9.10 4.40
C VAL A 330 -3.26 -7.57 4.30
N ASP A 331 -3.04 -7.00 3.11
CA ASP A 331 -2.99 -5.55 2.93
C ASP A 331 -3.49 -5.15 1.54
N LEU A 332 -4.12 -3.99 1.47
CA LEU A 332 -4.60 -3.35 0.25
C LEU A 332 -4.10 -1.91 0.19
N GLN A 333 -3.64 -1.48 -1.00
CA GLN A 333 -3.21 -0.11 -1.26
C GLN A 333 -3.71 0.35 -2.63
N VAL A 334 -4.09 1.61 -2.76
CA VAL A 334 -4.44 2.21 -4.05
C VAL A 334 -3.33 3.17 -4.45
N SER A 335 -2.75 2.94 -5.63
CA SER A 335 -1.71 3.80 -6.16
C SER A 335 -2.28 5.11 -6.74
N ALA A 336 -1.45 6.14 -6.86
CA ALA A 336 -1.86 7.43 -7.41
C ALA A 336 -2.35 7.32 -8.86
N ASP A 337 -1.82 6.36 -9.61
CA ASP A 337 -2.18 6.04 -11.00
C ASP A 337 -3.37 5.06 -11.13
N GLY A 338 -4.04 4.75 -10.00
CA GLY A 338 -5.36 4.11 -9.98
C GLY A 338 -5.39 2.58 -9.97
N PHE A 339 -4.27 1.90 -9.76
CA PHE A 339 -4.28 0.46 -9.53
C PHE A 339 -4.63 0.12 -8.08
N LEU A 340 -5.35 -0.98 -7.87
CA LEU A 340 -5.52 -1.59 -6.55
C LEU A 340 -4.44 -2.66 -6.35
N TYR A 341 -3.52 -2.43 -5.42
CA TYR A 341 -2.51 -3.40 -5.02
C TYR A 341 -3.01 -4.24 -3.86
N TYR A 342 -2.64 -5.52 -3.83
CA TYR A 342 -2.88 -6.37 -2.69
C TYR A 342 -1.65 -7.24 -2.37
N LEU A 343 -1.52 -7.55 -1.07
CA LEU A 343 -0.45 -8.38 -0.55
C LEU A 343 -0.99 -9.78 -0.23
N ALA A 344 -0.61 -10.77 -1.03
CA ALA A 344 -1.01 -12.17 -0.85
C ALA A 344 0.04 -12.89 0.02
N ARG A 345 -0.22 -12.97 1.32
CA ARG A 345 0.72 -13.56 2.29
C ARG A 345 1.02 -15.03 1.99
N GLY A 346 0.01 -15.83 1.66
CA GLY A 346 0.18 -17.25 1.39
C GLY A 346 0.92 -17.55 0.09
N ALA A 347 0.83 -16.65 -0.90
CA ALA A 347 1.59 -16.74 -2.15
C ALA A 347 2.96 -16.06 -2.05
N GLY A 348 3.20 -15.25 -1.02
CA GLY A 348 4.43 -14.46 -0.89
C GLY A 348 4.60 -13.47 -2.03
N SER A 349 3.52 -12.79 -2.44
CA SER A 349 3.53 -11.89 -3.61
C SER A 349 2.82 -10.58 -3.36
N VAL A 350 3.25 -9.55 -4.07
CA VAL A 350 2.51 -8.32 -4.33
C VAL A 350 1.87 -8.44 -5.69
N ASN A 351 0.57 -8.22 -5.75
CA ASN A 351 -0.23 -8.23 -6.96
C ASN A 351 -0.89 -6.86 -7.16
N ARG A 352 -1.30 -6.57 -8.38
CA ARG A 352 -2.11 -5.39 -8.68
C ARG A 352 -3.29 -5.74 -9.57
N ILE A 353 -4.42 -5.13 -9.30
CA ILE A 353 -5.61 -5.19 -10.14
C ILE A 353 -5.71 -3.86 -10.90
N GLY A 354 -5.79 -3.96 -12.23
CA GLY A 354 -6.04 -2.86 -13.14
C GLY A 354 -7.36 -3.06 -13.88
N PHE A 355 -7.86 -2.00 -14.50
CA PHE A 355 -9.02 -2.06 -15.37
C PHE A 355 -8.61 -1.68 -16.78
N ALA A 356 -8.87 -2.59 -17.72
CA ALA A 356 -8.85 -2.29 -19.14
C ALA A 356 -10.29 -2.49 -19.64
N ALA A 357 -10.89 -1.45 -20.15
CA ALA A 357 -12.25 -1.59 -20.71
C ALA A 357 -12.30 -2.80 -21.65
N ALA A 358 -13.20 -3.74 -21.39
CA ALA A 358 -13.33 -4.93 -22.23
C ALA A 358 -13.63 -4.48 -23.67
N GLY A 359 -12.71 -4.76 -24.57
CA GLY A 359 -12.87 -4.39 -25.97
C GLY A 359 -12.13 -3.12 -26.40
N ASP A 360 -11.28 -2.52 -25.55
CA ASP A 360 -10.38 -1.47 -26.07
C ASP A 360 -9.36 -2.10 -27.05
N ASN A 361 -9.59 -1.86 -28.31
CA ASN A 361 -8.73 -2.25 -29.44
C ASN A 361 -8.22 -1.03 -30.20
N VAL A 362 -8.42 0.16 -29.65
CA VAL A 362 -7.97 1.42 -30.22
C VAL A 362 -6.56 1.72 -29.69
N ALA A 363 -5.60 1.76 -30.59
CA ALA A 363 -4.25 2.12 -30.20
C ALA A 363 -4.14 3.63 -29.93
N PRO A 364 -3.31 4.05 -28.94
CA PRO A 364 -3.07 5.46 -28.68
C PRO A 364 -2.53 6.18 -29.92
N THR A 365 -2.76 7.47 -30.01
CA THR A 365 -2.06 8.35 -30.95
C THR A 365 -0.82 8.92 -30.26
N VAL A 366 0.28 9.09 -31.03
CA VAL A 366 1.52 9.67 -30.52
C VAL A 366 2.21 10.51 -31.57
N ALA A 367 2.78 11.65 -31.14
CA ALA A 367 3.57 12.52 -32.03
C ALA A 367 4.78 13.08 -31.29
N ILE A 368 5.95 13.05 -31.90
CA ILE A 368 7.16 13.71 -31.36
C ILE A 368 7.04 15.20 -31.68
N THR A 369 7.11 16.04 -30.64
CA THR A 369 6.95 17.49 -30.75
C THR A 369 8.31 18.24 -30.74
N ASN A 370 9.34 17.60 -30.14
CA ASN A 370 10.71 18.10 -30.18
C ASN A 370 11.70 16.92 -30.16
N PRO A 371 12.80 16.95 -30.90
CA PRO A 371 13.12 17.90 -32.00
C PRO A 371 12.20 17.72 -33.19
N ALA A 372 12.16 18.71 -34.08
CA ALA A 372 11.42 18.61 -35.34
C ALA A 372 12.07 17.55 -36.26
N ASN A 373 11.25 16.93 -37.12
CA ASN A 373 11.79 16.00 -38.12
C ASN A 373 12.81 16.69 -39.04
N ASN A 374 13.93 16.03 -39.30
CA ASN A 374 15.10 16.53 -40.03
C ASN A 374 15.85 17.70 -39.34
N ALA A 375 15.61 17.94 -38.08
CA ALA A 375 16.36 18.95 -37.32
C ALA A 375 17.85 18.64 -37.25
N ILE A 376 18.67 19.71 -37.28
CA ILE A 376 20.08 19.63 -36.98
C ILE A 376 20.28 19.82 -35.49
N VAL A 377 20.97 18.87 -34.85
CA VAL A 377 21.26 18.89 -33.40
C VAL A 377 22.79 18.95 -33.17
N ALA A 378 23.20 19.71 -32.18
CA ALA A 378 24.63 19.85 -31.87
C ALA A 378 25.19 18.57 -31.26
N ARG A 379 26.33 18.10 -31.71
CA ARG A 379 27.06 16.96 -31.10
C ARG A 379 27.43 17.26 -29.66
N LYS A 380 27.44 16.21 -28.82
CA LYS A 380 27.74 16.28 -27.40
C LYS A 380 26.77 17.16 -26.58
N SER A 381 25.72 17.71 -27.21
CA SER A 381 24.67 18.43 -26.50
C SER A 381 23.64 17.47 -25.87
N ASN A 382 22.90 17.97 -24.92
CA ASN A 382 21.70 17.29 -24.41
C ASN A 382 20.48 17.84 -25.17
N VAL A 383 19.70 16.95 -25.75
CA VAL A 383 18.45 17.26 -26.44
C VAL A 383 17.32 16.66 -25.60
N THR A 384 16.32 17.45 -25.23
CA THR A 384 15.09 16.93 -24.65
C THR A 384 14.15 16.50 -25.77
N ILE A 385 13.88 15.21 -25.88
CA ILE A 385 12.87 14.66 -26.76
C ILE A 385 11.52 14.84 -26.06
N THR A 386 10.53 15.45 -26.72
CA THR A 386 9.17 15.59 -26.19
C THR A 386 8.15 14.97 -27.12
N ALA A 387 7.09 14.41 -26.57
CA ALA A 387 5.99 13.83 -27.31
C ALA A 387 4.64 14.20 -26.69
N THR A 388 3.61 14.28 -27.56
CA THR A 388 2.21 14.24 -27.14
C THR A 388 1.64 12.86 -27.46
N ALA A 389 0.80 12.35 -26.59
CA ALA A 389 0.06 11.13 -26.82
C ALA A 389 -1.34 11.24 -26.22
N SER A 390 -2.33 10.63 -26.89
CA SER A 390 -3.72 10.57 -26.43
C SER A 390 -4.37 9.26 -26.86
N ASP A 391 -5.36 8.83 -26.09
CA ASP A 391 -6.11 7.61 -26.31
C ASP A 391 -7.55 7.78 -25.83
N ASN A 392 -8.48 6.91 -26.28
CA ASN A 392 -9.89 6.94 -25.89
C ASN A 392 -10.13 6.50 -24.44
N VAL A 393 -9.22 5.70 -23.86
CA VAL A 393 -9.27 5.26 -22.46
C VAL A 393 -8.17 5.94 -21.65
N GLY A 394 -6.93 6.00 -22.20
CA GLY A 394 -5.82 6.69 -21.59
C GLY A 394 -4.46 6.09 -21.95
N VAL A 395 -3.44 6.97 -22.00
CA VAL A 395 -2.05 6.58 -22.22
C VAL A 395 -1.38 6.27 -20.89
N THR A 396 -0.81 5.07 -20.76
CA THR A 396 -0.13 4.63 -19.52
C THR A 396 1.35 4.99 -19.48
N ARG A 397 2.01 5.03 -20.65
CA ARG A 397 3.43 5.43 -20.78
C ARG A 397 3.81 5.75 -22.20
N VAL A 398 4.90 6.49 -22.36
CA VAL A 398 5.60 6.68 -23.63
C VAL A 398 7.06 6.27 -23.46
N ASP A 399 7.50 5.30 -24.30
CA ASP A 399 8.89 4.84 -24.38
C ASP A 399 9.61 5.58 -25.51
N PHE A 400 10.80 6.12 -25.21
CA PHE A 400 11.62 6.86 -26.18
C PHE A 400 12.85 6.05 -26.59
N PHE A 401 13.05 5.91 -27.91
CA PHE A 401 14.16 5.14 -28.47
C PHE A 401 15.00 6.03 -29.38
N VAL A 402 16.32 5.76 -29.45
CA VAL A 402 17.23 6.30 -30.45
C VAL A 402 17.95 5.14 -31.15
N ASN A 403 17.81 5.06 -32.46
CA ASN A 403 18.29 3.94 -33.27
C ASN A 403 17.92 2.57 -32.70
N GLY A 404 16.67 2.42 -32.23
CA GLY A 404 16.14 1.19 -31.65
C GLY A 404 16.55 0.92 -30.21
N THR A 405 17.41 1.74 -29.59
CA THR A 405 17.81 1.59 -28.20
C THR A 405 16.94 2.44 -27.30
N LEU A 406 16.29 1.85 -26.28
CA LEU A 406 15.49 2.56 -25.29
C LEU A 406 16.38 3.54 -24.50
N GLN A 407 15.95 4.79 -24.45
CA GLN A 407 16.60 5.85 -23.68
C GLN A 407 15.92 6.05 -22.32
N CYS A 408 14.61 6.14 -22.32
CA CYS A 408 13.79 6.24 -21.10
C CYS A 408 12.33 5.89 -21.40
N SER A 409 11.56 5.69 -20.32
CA SER A 409 10.10 5.59 -20.30
C SER A 409 9.55 6.72 -19.43
N ASP A 410 8.49 7.40 -19.88
CA ASP A 410 7.80 8.44 -19.12
C ASP A 410 6.32 8.08 -18.99
N THR A 411 5.80 8.13 -17.76
CA THR A 411 4.40 7.77 -17.43
C THR A 411 3.52 8.99 -17.16
N THR A 412 4.09 10.22 -17.29
CA THR A 412 3.40 11.46 -16.89
C THR A 412 3.46 12.48 -18.03
N ALA A 413 2.31 12.94 -18.48
CA ALA A 413 2.27 14.04 -19.46
C ALA A 413 2.65 15.39 -18.82
N PRO A 414 3.38 16.27 -19.53
CA PRO A 414 3.88 16.13 -20.89
C PRO A 414 5.11 15.21 -20.99
N TYR A 415 5.03 14.20 -21.86
CA TYR A 415 6.05 13.16 -21.97
C TYR A 415 7.37 13.70 -22.52
N SER A 416 8.48 13.35 -21.85
CA SER A 416 9.80 13.85 -22.21
C SER A 416 10.94 12.88 -21.87
N CYS A 417 12.04 12.98 -22.62
CA CYS A 417 13.24 12.17 -22.40
C CYS A 417 14.51 12.94 -22.76
N GLY A 418 15.47 12.95 -21.87
CA GLY A 418 16.79 13.51 -22.13
C GLY A 418 17.65 12.55 -22.98
N TRP A 419 18.18 13.03 -24.09
CA TRP A 419 19.12 12.28 -24.93
C TRP A 419 20.40 13.07 -25.14
N ARG A 420 21.55 12.43 -24.88
CA ARG A 420 22.86 13.00 -25.20
C ARG A 420 23.27 12.62 -26.60
N VAL A 421 23.40 13.64 -27.49
CA VAL A 421 23.81 13.46 -28.91
C VAL A 421 25.25 12.95 -28.98
N PRO A 422 25.52 11.80 -29.61
CA PRO A 422 26.88 11.28 -29.78
C PRO A 422 27.81 12.19 -30.62
N ASN A 423 29.11 11.92 -30.55
CA ASN A 423 30.14 12.77 -31.16
C ASN A 423 30.28 12.72 -32.73
N PRO A 424 29.99 11.61 -33.43
CA PRO A 424 30.21 11.54 -34.86
C PRO A 424 29.45 12.62 -35.64
N MET A 425 30.21 13.35 -36.55
CA MET A 425 29.64 14.39 -37.43
C MET A 425 28.83 13.81 -38.56
N ASN A 426 27.84 14.53 -39.03
CA ASN A 426 26.99 14.19 -40.18
C ASN A 426 26.26 12.85 -40.09
N ARG A 427 26.04 12.37 -38.88
CA ARG A 427 25.31 11.13 -38.62
C ARG A 427 23.82 11.39 -38.38
N THR A 428 22.99 10.63 -39.09
CA THR A 428 21.55 10.64 -38.86
C THR A 428 21.19 9.67 -37.74
N TYR A 429 20.28 10.10 -36.86
CA TYR A 429 19.70 9.29 -35.80
C TYR A 429 18.21 9.22 -35.99
N GLN A 430 17.64 8.01 -35.86
CA GLN A 430 16.22 7.79 -35.82
C GLN A 430 15.77 7.94 -34.38
N ILE A 431 14.78 8.79 -34.09
CA ILE A 431 14.13 8.94 -32.81
C ILE A 431 12.72 8.37 -32.94
N GLN A 432 12.33 7.52 -31.97
CA GLN A 432 10.99 6.95 -31.90
C GLN A 432 10.38 7.23 -30.54
N ALA A 433 9.09 7.56 -30.52
CA ALA A 433 8.26 7.58 -29.31
C ALA A 433 7.14 6.54 -29.49
N ARG A 434 7.02 5.61 -28.55
CA ARG A 434 6.00 4.56 -28.55
C ARG A 434 5.10 4.74 -27.33
N ALA A 435 3.82 5.08 -27.58
CA ALA A 435 2.81 5.19 -26.55
C ALA A 435 2.09 3.85 -26.34
N PHE A 436 1.71 3.57 -25.09
CA PHE A 436 0.95 2.39 -24.70
C PHE A 436 -0.27 2.81 -23.89
N ASP A 437 -1.39 2.12 -24.07
CA ASP A 437 -2.58 2.19 -23.22
C ASP A 437 -2.57 1.10 -22.13
N ALA A 438 -3.66 1.01 -21.37
CA ALA A 438 -3.83 0.00 -20.33
C ALA A 438 -4.18 -1.39 -20.89
N ALA A 439 -4.75 -1.47 -22.12
CA ALA A 439 -5.10 -2.72 -22.79
C ALA A 439 -3.90 -3.37 -23.51
N GLY A 440 -2.74 -2.66 -23.57
CA GLY A 440 -1.53 -3.12 -24.23
C GLY A 440 -1.46 -2.75 -25.73
N ASN A 441 -2.45 -2.00 -26.26
CA ASN A 441 -2.34 -1.45 -27.58
C ASN A 441 -1.23 -0.39 -27.59
N ASN A 442 -0.59 -0.19 -28.76
CA ASN A 442 0.48 0.78 -28.88
C ASN A 442 0.56 1.38 -30.26
N ALA A 443 1.11 2.59 -30.32
CA ALA A 443 1.44 3.27 -31.56
C ALA A 443 2.84 3.88 -31.45
N THR A 444 3.49 4.12 -32.62
CA THR A 444 4.85 4.63 -32.70
C THR A 444 4.91 5.81 -33.63
N ALA A 445 5.47 6.93 -33.16
CA ALA A 445 5.91 8.05 -34.01
C ALA A 445 7.42 7.96 -34.23
N THR A 446 7.88 8.32 -35.45
CA THR A 446 9.28 8.25 -35.80
C THR A 446 9.68 9.52 -36.53
N ILE A 447 10.83 10.07 -36.16
CA ILE A 447 11.49 11.19 -36.86
C ILE A 447 12.96 10.87 -37.11
N GLN A 448 13.61 11.68 -37.94
CA GLN A 448 15.06 11.66 -38.10
C GLN A 448 15.66 13.00 -37.70
N VAL A 449 16.86 12.99 -37.13
CA VAL A 449 17.66 14.18 -36.83
C VAL A 449 19.09 13.95 -37.28
N ARG A 450 19.81 15.04 -37.65
CA ARG A 450 21.20 14.98 -38.08
C ARG A 450 22.11 15.67 -37.08
N ALA A 451 23.14 14.98 -36.61
CA ALA A 451 24.17 15.57 -35.76
C ALA A 451 25.19 16.39 -36.59
N ASN A 452 25.44 17.61 -36.17
CA ASN A 452 26.41 18.50 -36.83
C ASN A 452 27.40 19.10 -35.83
#